data_495dc202870ad7d8f6d3429a6143594c
#
_entry.id   495dc202870ad7d8f6d3429a6143594c
#
_cell.length_a   1.000
_cell.length_b   1.000
_cell.length_c   1.000
_cell.angle_alpha   90.00
_cell.angle_beta   90.00
_cell.angle_gamma   90.00
#
_symmetry.space_group_name_H-M   'P 1'
#
loop_
_entity.id
_entity.type
_entity.pdbx_description
1 polymer ?
#
loop_
_entity_poly.entity_id
_entity_poly.type
_entity_poly.pdbx_seq_one_letter_code
_entity_poly.pdbx_strand_id
1 'polypeptide(L)'
;MKTPKLQKLLLTKLQNAEFAQFITRLLEDVSKANLDLNQDLNAKGLLDTIKSQSETYDKALMQVYANDESKKIAELDKIRDADLQSLKDSIKPYRTAKKEAEQKAYHSLKILFNQYKNLAKESYEEETKKLSILISQLKSDDYKNSVKELSIGKFVTEVETSNEAFDKLFSKITKIGRASCRERV
;
A
#
# COMPACT_ATOMS: atom_id res chain seq x y z
N MET A 1 -6.97 -55.09 6.16
CA MET A 1 -7.03 -53.67 5.82
C MET A 1 -5.64 -53.10 5.94
N LYS A 2 -5.10 -52.48 4.86
CA LYS A 2 -3.81 -51.77 4.93
C LYS A 2 -4.03 -50.40 5.61
N THR A 3 -3.44 -50.17 6.77
CA THR A 3 -3.44 -48.88 7.43
C THR A 3 -2.72 -47.88 6.52
N PRO A 4 -3.34 -46.76 6.17
CA PRO A 4 -2.68 -45.74 5.35
C PRO A 4 -1.48 -45.18 6.13
N LYS A 5 -0.30 -45.19 5.49
CA LYS A 5 0.90 -44.57 6.09
C LYS A 5 0.73 -43.05 6.03
N LEU A 6 0.77 -42.40 7.20
CA LEU A 6 0.85 -40.95 7.28
C LEU A 6 2.13 -40.45 6.61
N GLN A 7 2.00 -39.51 5.69
CA GLN A 7 3.15 -38.84 5.10
C GLN A 7 3.79 -37.89 6.13
N LYS A 8 5.12 -37.90 6.18
CA LYS A 8 5.88 -37.03 7.08
C LYS A 8 5.75 -35.56 6.62
N LEU A 9 5.00 -34.78 7.36
CA LEU A 9 4.86 -33.34 7.11
C LEU A 9 5.95 -32.57 7.85
N LEU A 10 6.70 -31.73 7.11
CA LEU A 10 7.77 -30.88 7.68
C LEU A 10 7.18 -29.48 7.96
N LEU A 11 6.46 -29.34 9.07
CA LEU A 11 5.80 -28.09 9.48
C LEU A 11 6.78 -26.91 9.58
N THR A 12 8.03 -27.17 9.96
CA THR A 12 9.09 -26.15 10.08
C THR A 12 9.53 -25.52 8.75
N LYS A 13 9.11 -26.09 7.61
CA LYS A 13 9.41 -25.54 6.27
C LYS A 13 8.27 -24.69 5.71
N LEU A 14 7.12 -24.69 6.36
CA LEU A 14 6.00 -23.87 5.94
C LEU A 14 6.22 -22.41 6.34
N GLN A 15 5.88 -21.51 5.42
CA GLN A 15 5.78 -20.07 5.75
C GLN A 15 4.56 -19.83 6.65
N ASN A 16 4.55 -18.71 7.37
CA ASN A 16 3.49 -18.40 8.34
C ASN A 16 2.07 -18.51 7.76
N ALA A 17 1.84 -17.99 6.55
CA ALA A 17 0.53 -18.06 5.90
C ALA A 17 0.18 -19.49 5.46
N GLU A 18 1.16 -20.28 5.00
CA GLU A 18 0.96 -21.68 4.62
C GLU A 18 0.63 -22.53 5.84
N PHE A 19 1.29 -22.25 6.97
CA PHE A 19 1.00 -22.92 8.24
C PHE A 19 -0.42 -22.60 8.72
N ALA A 20 -0.85 -21.34 8.71
CA ALA A 20 -2.22 -20.94 9.04
C ALA A 20 -3.24 -21.69 8.18
N GLN A 21 -3.02 -21.71 6.85
CA GLN A 21 -3.91 -22.41 5.92
C GLN A 21 -3.94 -23.93 6.15
N PHE A 22 -2.79 -24.52 6.50
CA PHE A 22 -2.72 -25.95 6.85
C PHE A 22 -3.57 -26.26 8.09
N ILE A 23 -3.46 -25.45 9.15
CA ILE A 23 -4.26 -25.64 10.38
C ILE A 23 -5.76 -25.46 10.10
N THR A 24 -6.14 -24.46 9.31
CA THR A 24 -7.55 -24.26 8.91
C THR A 24 -8.11 -25.50 8.22
N ARG A 25 -7.40 -26.04 7.22
CA ARG A 25 -7.82 -27.26 6.51
C ARG A 25 -7.89 -28.48 7.42
N LEU A 26 -6.92 -28.63 8.33
CA LEU A 26 -6.93 -29.72 9.31
C LEU A 26 -8.19 -29.67 10.17
N LEU A 27 -8.55 -28.49 10.70
CA LEU A 27 -9.75 -28.32 11.53
C LEU A 27 -11.03 -28.58 10.74
N GLU A 28 -11.09 -28.14 9.48
CA GLU A 28 -12.21 -28.43 8.56
C GLU A 28 -12.35 -29.93 8.30
N ASP A 29 -11.26 -30.64 8.03
CA ASP A 29 -11.26 -32.08 7.72
C ASP A 29 -11.68 -32.90 8.95
N VAL A 30 -11.20 -32.53 10.15
CA VAL A 30 -11.63 -33.15 11.41
C VAL A 30 -13.12 -32.94 11.65
N SER A 31 -13.63 -31.71 11.37
CA SER A 31 -15.06 -31.40 11.50
C SER A 31 -15.92 -32.22 10.53
N LYS A 32 -15.49 -32.38 9.27
CA LYS A 32 -16.19 -33.15 8.23
C LYS A 32 -16.16 -34.66 8.52
N ALA A 33 -15.12 -35.15 9.17
CA ALA A 33 -14.98 -36.55 9.52
C ALA A 33 -15.96 -37.02 10.61
N ASN A 34 -16.64 -36.11 11.30
CA ASN A 34 -17.66 -36.37 12.32
C ASN A 34 -17.20 -37.38 13.39
N LEU A 35 -15.94 -37.25 13.84
CA LEU A 35 -15.34 -38.19 14.81
C LEU A 35 -15.99 -37.99 16.17
N ASP A 36 -16.35 -39.11 16.82
CA ASP A 36 -16.81 -39.10 18.22
C ASP A 36 -15.60 -38.95 19.18
N LEU A 37 -15.21 -37.67 19.39
CA LEU A 37 -14.08 -37.30 20.26
C LEU A 37 -14.41 -37.41 21.76
N ASN A 38 -15.64 -37.75 22.12
CA ASN A 38 -16.00 -37.91 23.54
C ASN A 38 -15.36 -39.15 24.16
N GLN A 39 -14.92 -40.11 23.33
CA GLN A 39 -14.22 -41.31 23.75
C GLN A 39 -12.71 -41.09 23.98
N ASP A 40 -12.14 -40.00 23.44
CA ASP A 40 -10.73 -39.61 23.64
C ASP A 40 -10.62 -38.14 24.08
N LEU A 41 -10.70 -37.95 25.41
CA LEU A 41 -10.62 -36.62 26.02
C LEU A 41 -9.30 -35.90 25.75
N ASN A 42 -8.20 -36.66 25.53
CA ASN A 42 -6.91 -36.06 25.20
C ASN A 42 -6.92 -35.50 23.77
N ALA A 43 -7.43 -36.24 22.80
CA ALA A 43 -7.57 -35.77 21.42
C ALA A 43 -8.49 -34.54 21.34
N LYS A 44 -9.61 -34.54 22.07
CA LYS A 44 -10.53 -33.42 22.17
C LYS A 44 -9.83 -32.19 22.72
N GLY A 45 -9.12 -32.30 23.85
CA GLY A 45 -8.41 -31.17 24.47
C GLY A 45 -7.31 -30.59 23.59
N LEU A 46 -6.60 -31.43 22.82
CA LEU A 46 -5.61 -30.99 21.85
C LEU A 46 -6.25 -30.20 20.69
N LEU A 47 -7.37 -30.67 20.15
CA LEU A 47 -8.09 -29.99 19.08
C LEU A 47 -8.67 -28.65 19.52
N ASP A 48 -9.25 -28.59 20.72
CA ASP A 48 -9.74 -27.34 21.30
C ASP A 48 -8.59 -26.33 21.50
N THR A 49 -7.43 -26.81 21.95
CA THR A 49 -6.22 -25.98 22.07
C THR A 49 -5.76 -25.45 20.72
N ILE A 50 -5.66 -26.31 19.70
CA ILE A 50 -5.27 -25.91 18.34
C ILE A 50 -6.24 -24.86 17.79
N LYS A 51 -7.54 -25.05 17.97
CA LYS A 51 -8.57 -24.11 17.53
C LYS A 51 -8.40 -22.73 18.16
N SER A 52 -8.26 -22.69 19.50
CA SER A 52 -8.05 -21.44 20.24
C SER A 52 -6.75 -20.73 19.86
N GLN A 53 -5.66 -21.48 19.67
CA GLN A 53 -4.37 -20.91 19.26
C GLN A 53 -4.38 -20.47 17.81
N SER A 54 -5.12 -21.13 16.91
CA SER A 54 -5.28 -20.72 15.51
C SER A 54 -5.90 -19.33 15.41
N GLU A 55 -6.95 -19.05 16.18
CA GLU A 55 -7.58 -17.71 16.21
C GLU A 55 -6.59 -16.61 16.66
N THR A 56 -5.76 -16.92 17.63
CA THR A 56 -4.72 -15.98 18.12
C THR A 56 -3.62 -15.80 17.09
N TYR A 57 -3.22 -16.87 16.41
CA TYR A 57 -2.22 -16.86 15.35
C TYR A 57 -2.68 -16.03 14.15
N ASP A 58 -3.93 -16.20 13.71
CA ASP A 58 -4.51 -15.41 12.61
C ASP A 58 -4.57 -13.93 12.93
N LYS A 59 -4.92 -13.55 14.17
CA LYS A 59 -4.87 -12.15 14.62
C LYS A 59 -3.45 -11.58 14.58
N ALA A 60 -2.46 -12.34 15.06
CA ALA A 60 -1.06 -11.94 15.03
C ALA A 60 -0.55 -11.78 13.59
N LEU A 61 -0.91 -12.71 12.71
CA LEU A 61 -0.55 -12.67 11.28
C LEU A 61 -1.13 -11.42 10.60
N MET A 62 -2.40 -11.10 10.86
CA MET A 62 -3.04 -9.88 10.37
C MET A 62 -2.33 -8.61 10.85
N GLN A 63 -1.88 -8.56 12.12
CA GLN A 63 -1.12 -7.41 12.65
C GLN A 63 0.23 -7.23 11.97
N VAL A 64 0.93 -8.33 11.67
CA VAL A 64 2.21 -8.29 10.93
C VAL A 64 2.00 -7.72 9.53
N TYR A 65 0.99 -8.20 8.79
CA TYR A 65 0.67 -7.69 7.46
C TYR A 65 0.29 -6.20 7.48
N ALA A 66 -0.56 -5.79 8.43
CA ALA A 66 -0.96 -4.38 8.57
C ALA A 66 0.26 -3.47 8.87
N ASN A 67 1.21 -3.95 9.66
CA ASN A 67 2.43 -3.20 10.00
C ASN A 67 3.37 -3.04 8.81
N ASP A 68 3.54 -4.10 8.01
CA ASP A 68 4.38 -4.06 6.80
C ASP A 68 3.76 -3.18 5.70
N GLU A 69 2.44 -3.22 5.54
CA GLU A 69 1.75 -2.34 4.61
C GLU A 69 1.83 -0.88 5.03
N SER A 70 1.69 -0.58 6.33
CA SER A 70 1.85 0.78 6.86
C SER A 70 3.25 1.33 6.63
N LYS A 71 4.30 0.50 6.79
CA LYS A 71 5.68 0.90 6.48
C LYS A 71 5.86 1.23 5.00
N LYS A 72 5.34 0.38 4.11
CA LYS A 72 5.40 0.61 2.66
C LYS A 72 4.67 1.88 2.24
N ILE A 73 3.51 2.18 2.84
CA ILE A 73 2.80 3.44 2.61
C ILE A 73 3.66 4.63 3.02
N ALA A 74 4.27 4.59 4.21
CA ALA A 74 5.14 5.66 4.67
C ALA A 74 6.40 5.86 3.81
N GLU A 75 6.94 4.78 3.23
CA GLU A 75 8.06 4.85 2.28
C GLU A 75 7.65 5.49 0.96
N LEU A 76 6.51 5.07 0.39
CA LEU A 76 5.98 5.66 -0.85
C LEU A 76 5.60 7.13 -0.66
N ASP A 77 5.07 7.50 0.49
CA ASP A 77 4.77 8.88 0.85
C ASP A 77 6.02 9.76 0.86
N LYS A 78 7.10 9.29 1.49
CA LYS A 78 8.40 9.98 1.48
C LYS A 78 8.97 10.16 0.08
N ILE A 79 8.84 9.15 -0.79
CA ILE A 79 9.28 9.24 -2.19
C ILE A 79 8.46 10.31 -2.92
N ARG A 80 7.14 10.27 -2.77
CA ARG A 80 6.22 11.23 -3.36
C ARG A 80 6.51 12.66 -2.93
N ASP A 81 6.74 12.89 -1.65
CA ASP A 81 7.14 14.19 -1.09
C ASP A 81 8.47 14.68 -1.66
N ALA A 82 9.45 13.80 -1.77
CA ALA A 82 10.77 14.12 -2.33
C ALA A 82 10.66 14.50 -3.81
N ASP A 83 9.88 13.77 -4.60
CA ASP A 83 9.65 14.07 -6.02
C ASP A 83 8.92 15.39 -6.20
N LEU A 84 7.88 15.65 -5.40
CA LEU A 84 7.17 16.92 -5.40
C LEU A 84 8.10 18.09 -5.04
N GLN A 85 8.98 17.91 -4.05
CA GLN A 85 9.96 18.91 -3.68
C GLN A 85 10.96 19.13 -4.80
N SER A 86 11.44 18.07 -5.44
CA SER A 86 12.35 18.12 -6.60
C SER A 86 11.71 18.87 -7.77
N LEU A 87 10.43 18.62 -8.05
CA LEU A 87 9.68 19.36 -9.07
C LEU A 87 9.61 20.86 -8.73
N LYS A 88 9.27 21.22 -7.49
CA LYS A 88 9.24 22.63 -7.06
C LYS A 88 10.62 23.29 -7.13
N ASP A 89 11.67 22.54 -6.84
CA ASP A 89 13.04 23.04 -6.85
C ASP A 89 13.62 23.16 -8.25
N SER A 90 13.14 22.36 -9.21
CA SER A 90 13.60 22.35 -10.59
C SER A 90 13.42 23.70 -11.30
N ILE A 91 12.47 24.54 -10.89
CA ILE A 91 12.27 25.87 -11.45
C ILE A 91 13.16 26.95 -10.80
N LYS A 92 13.74 26.69 -9.63
CA LYS A 92 14.55 27.71 -8.89
C LYS A 92 15.70 28.30 -9.68
N PRO A 93 16.47 27.54 -10.50
CA PRO A 93 17.54 28.11 -11.32
C PRO A 93 17.08 29.19 -12.30
N TYR A 94 15.83 29.12 -12.75
CA TYR A 94 15.26 30.06 -13.73
C TYR A 94 14.75 31.37 -13.12
N ARG A 95 14.87 31.54 -11.81
CA ARG A 95 14.46 32.77 -11.11
C ARG A 95 15.15 34.01 -11.66
N THR A 96 16.41 33.88 -12.11
CA THR A 96 17.25 34.95 -12.66
C THR A 96 17.62 34.67 -14.11
N ALA A 97 16.79 33.94 -14.83
CA ALA A 97 17.03 33.65 -16.23
C ALA A 97 17.11 34.94 -17.04
N LYS A 98 18.01 34.95 -18.03
CA LYS A 98 18.18 36.13 -18.92
C LYS A 98 17.23 36.13 -20.12
N LYS A 99 16.74 34.94 -20.49
CA LYS A 99 15.80 34.80 -21.60
C LYS A 99 14.37 35.09 -21.13
N GLU A 100 13.69 35.96 -21.87
CA GLU A 100 12.32 36.37 -21.54
C GLU A 100 11.34 35.18 -21.50
N ALA A 101 11.49 34.19 -22.39
CA ALA A 101 10.67 32.99 -22.41
C ALA A 101 10.81 32.16 -21.13
N GLU A 102 12.06 31.97 -20.66
CA GLU A 102 12.33 31.24 -19.40
C GLU A 102 11.79 32.01 -18.19
N GLN A 103 11.88 33.36 -18.18
CA GLN A 103 11.32 34.19 -17.11
C GLN A 103 9.79 34.06 -17.05
N LYS A 104 9.11 34.17 -18.19
CA LYS A 104 7.65 34.01 -18.28
C LYS A 104 7.23 32.64 -17.81
N ALA A 105 7.92 31.57 -18.27
CA ALA A 105 7.66 30.22 -17.87
C ALA A 105 7.86 30.02 -16.35
N TYR A 106 8.94 30.53 -15.78
CA TYR A 106 9.19 30.51 -14.33
C TYR A 106 8.08 31.20 -13.54
N HIS A 107 7.66 32.40 -13.94
CA HIS A 107 6.59 33.12 -13.24
C HIS A 107 5.26 32.39 -13.28
N SER A 108 4.89 31.84 -14.44
CA SER A 108 3.67 31.05 -14.61
C SER A 108 3.65 29.82 -13.70
N LEU A 109 4.72 29.02 -13.75
CA LEU A 109 4.83 27.82 -12.92
C LEU A 109 4.95 28.13 -11.42
N LYS A 110 5.61 29.21 -11.04
CA LYS A 110 5.69 29.65 -9.65
C LYS A 110 4.31 30.01 -9.08
N ILE A 111 3.45 30.64 -9.85
CA ILE A 111 2.08 30.98 -9.45
C ILE A 111 1.31 29.68 -9.24
N LEU A 112 1.41 28.73 -10.17
CA LEU A 112 0.77 27.41 -10.05
C LEU A 112 1.25 26.68 -8.79
N PHE A 113 2.56 26.52 -8.59
CA PHE A 113 3.11 25.80 -7.43
C PHE A 113 2.78 26.46 -6.08
N ASN A 114 2.56 27.76 -6.06
CA ASN A 114 2.14 28.47 -4.85
C ASN A 114 0.74 28.06 -4.37
N GLN A 115 -0.13 27.59 -5.26
CA GLN A 115 -1.45 27.06 -4.90
C GLN A 115 -1.34 25.70 -4.16
N TYR A 116 -0.21 25.01 -4.32
CA TYR A 116 0.07 23.68 -3.78
C TYR A 116 1.16 23.66 -2.71
N LYS A 117 1.29 24.76 -1.92
CA LYS A 117 2.39 24.91 -0.93
C LYS A 117 2.36 23.90 0.21
N ASN A 118 1.17 23.50 0.66
CA ASN A 118 0.98 22.76 1.90
C ASN A 118 0.51 21.29 1.67
N LEU A 119 0.71 20.76 0.47
CA LEU A 119 0.24 19.42 0.12
C LEU A 119 0.66 18.33 1.12
N ALA A 120 1.93 18.29 1.48
CA ALA A 120 2.47 17.31 2.44
C ALA A 120 1.88 17.40 3.87
N LYS A 121 0.97 18.34 4.15
CA LYS A 121 0.28 18.47 5.45
C LYS A 121 -1.17 18.01 5.39
N GLU A 122 -1.63 17.62 4.24
CA GLU A 122 -3.01 17.21 4.02
C GLU A 122 -3.19 15.70 4.26
N SER A 123 -4.43 15.24 4.25
CA SER A 123 -4.68 13.80 4.30
C SER A 123 -4.18 13.11 3.03
N TYR A 124 -3.82 11.85 3.11
CA TYR A 124 -3.33 11.05 1.98
C TYR A 124 -4.28 11.08 0.76
N GLU A 125 -5.58 11.02 1.00
CA GLU A 125 -6.59 11.07 -0.07
C GLU A 125 -6.62 12.45 -0.74
N GLU A 126 -6.57 13.51 0.05
CA GLU A 126 -6.62 14.90 -0.41
C GLU A 126 -5.35 15.28 -1.18
N GLU A 127 -4.19 14.88 -0.67
CA GLU A 127 -2.90 15.08 -1.33
C GLU A 127 -2.84 14.33 -2.66
N THR A 128 -3.21 13.04 -2.70
CA THR A 128 -3.25 12.24 -3.92
C THR A 128 -4.12 12.90 -4.99
N LYS A 129 -5.30 13.39 -4.60
CA LYS A 129 -6.20 14.08 -5.52
C LYS A 129 -5.64 15.39 -6.04
N LYS A 130 -5.08 16.23 -5.16
CA LYS A 130 -4.50 17.52 -5.54
C LYS A 130 -3.25 17.35 -6.40
N LEU A 131 -2.40 16.36 -6.15
CA LEU A 131 -1.28 16.00 -7.02
C LEU A 131 -1.74 15.60 -8.41
N SER A 132 -2.76 14.77 -8.52
CA SER A 132 -3.33 14.39 -9.82
C SER A 132 -3.84 15.60 -10.60
N ILE A 133 -4.45 16.57 -9.91
CA ILE A 133 -4.90 17.83 -10.52
C ILE A 133 -3.69 18.67 -10.97
N LEU A 134 -2.67 18.84 -10.12
CA LEU A 134 -1.45 19.56 -10.47
C LEU A 134 -0.77 18.97 -11.71
N ILE A 135 -0.61 17.65 -11.77
CA ILE A 135 -0.02 16.93 -12.91
C ILE A 135 -0.84 17.18 -14.18
N SER A 136 -2.17 17.09 -14.10
CA SER A 136 -3.06 17.38 -15.21
C SER A 136 -2.90 18.82 -15.72
N GLN A 137 -2.81 19.79 -14.81
CA GLN A 137 -2.58 21.18 -15.17
C GLN A 137 -1.21 21.37 -15.85
N LEU A 138 -0.14 20.77 -15.33
CA LEU A 138 1.21 20.86 -15.93
C LEU A 138 1.26 20.27 -17.35
N LYS A 139 0.41 19.30 -17.65
CA LYS A 139 0.26 18.67 -18.98
C LYS A 139 -0.71 19.39 -19.90
N SER A 140 -1.51 20.32 -19.37
CA SER A 140 -2.49 21.09 -20.15
C SER A 140 -1.82 22.09 -21.12
N ASP A 141 -2.60 22.59 -22.07
CA ASP A 141 -2.15 23.59 -23.04
C ASP A 141 -1.63 24.87 -22.39
N ASP A 142 -2.14 25.22 -21.21
CA ASP A 142 -1.74 26.42 -20.48
C ASP A 142 -0.30 26.34 -19.93
N TYR A 143 0.16 25.15 -19.52
CA TYR A 143 1.44 24.99 -18.84
C TYR A 143 2.46 24.12 -19.56
N LYS A 144 2.04 23.27 -20.54
CA LYS A 144 2.95 22.35 -21.25
C LYS A 144 4.13 23.05 -21.91
N ASN A 145 3.91 24.25 -22.44
CA ASN A 145 4.98 25.03 -23.07
C ASN A 145 5.97 25.53 -22.03
N SER A 146 5.49 25.97 -20.86
CA SER A 146 6.35 26.40 -19.75
C SER A 146 7.17 25.23 -19.19
N VAL A 147 6.57 24.04 -19.07
CA VAL A 147 7.27 22.81 -18.66
C VAL A 147 8.36 22.44 -19.66
N LYS A 148 8.09 22.56 -20.96
CA LYS A 148 9.06 22.29 -22.03
C LYS A 148 10.19 23.32 -22.05
N GLU A 149 9.86 24.63 -21.95
CA GLU A 149 10.84 25.73 -21.96
C GLU A 149 11.86 25.58 -20.82
N LEU A 150 11.40 25.18 -19.61
CA LEU A 150 12.28 24.96 -18.49
C LEU A 150 12.85 23.53 -18.41
N SER A 151 12.55 22.68 -19.39
CA SER A 151 13.03 21.28 -19.45
C SER A 151 12.74 20.45 -18.17
N ILE A 152 11.64 20.74 -17.49
CA ILE A 152 11.27 20.08 -16.21
C ILE A 152 10.34 18.86 -16.37
N GLY A 153 10.06 18.43 -17.59
CA GLY A 153 9.15 17.32 -17.89
C GLY A 153 9.49 16.03 -17.14
N LYS A 154 10.80 15.74 -16.92
CA LYS A 154 11.26 14.59 -16.14
C LYS A 154 10.67 14.60 -14.73
N PHE A 155 10.75 15.72 -14.02
CA PHE A 155 10.24 15.85 -12.65
C PHE A 155 8.70 15.71 -12.59
N VAL A 156 7.98 16.17 -13.63
CA VAL A 156 6.54 15.97 -13.72
C VAL A 156 6.20 14.47 -13.82
N THR A 157 6.96 13.71 -14.62
CA THR A 157 6.77 12.26 -14.74
C THR A 157 7.12 11.52 -13.45
N GLU A 158 8.16 11.94 -12.74
CA GLU A 158 8.55 11.35 -11.45
C GLU A 158 7.45 11.51 -10.41
N VAL A 159 6.88 12.71 -10.24
CA VAL A 159 5.75 12.97 -9.34
C VAL A 159 4.50 12.16 -9.75
N GLU A 160 4.23 12.04 -11.04
CA GLU A 160 3.11 11.21 -11.53
C GLU A 160 3.29 9.76 -11.13
N THR A 161 4.47 9.19 -11.39
CA THR A 161 4.79 7.80 -11.09
C THR A 161 4.70 7.49 -9.60
N SER A 162 5.27 8.35 -8.75
CA SER A 162 5.23 8.17 -7.30
C SER A 162 3.82 8.34 -6.73
N ASN A 163 3.02 9.27 -7.25
CA ASN A 163 1.63 9.45 -6.83
C ASN A 163 0.75 8.26 -7.23
N GLU A 164 0.93 7.70 -8.43
CA GLU A 164 0.22 6.49 -8.88
C GLU A 164 0.61 5.26 -8.05
N ALA A 165 1.90 5.09 -7.75
CA ALA A 165 2.37 4.00 -6.92
C ALA A 165 1.79 4.06 -5.50
N PHE A 166 1.75 5.26 -4.90
CA PHE A 166 1.12 5.51 -3.62
C PHE A 166 -0.38 5.19 -3.65
N ASP A 167 -1.14 5.77 -4.61
CA ASP A 167 -2.59 5.58 -4.71
C ASP A 167 -2.96 4.11 -4.89
N LYS A 168 -2.23 3.38 -5.73
CA LYS A 168 -2.45 1.95 -5.96
C LYS A 168 -2.33 1.12 -4.68
N LEU A 169 -1.31 1.36 -3.86
CA LEU A 169 -1.15 0.64 -2.60
C LEU A 169 -2.17 1.09 -1.56
N PHE A 170 -2.37 2.39 -1.39
CA PHE A 170 -3.31 2.95 -0.42
C PHE A 170 -4.76 2.53 -0.69
N SER A 171 -5.19 2.58 -1.96
CA SER A 171 -6.51 2.11 -2.38
C SER A 171 -6.73 0.62 -2.13
N LYS A 172 -5.69 -0.21 -2.30
CA LYS A 172 -5.75 -1.65 -1.99
C LYS A 172 -5.99 -1.87 -0.50
N ILE A 173 -5.24 -1.20 0.36
CA ILE A 173 -5.32 -1.35 1.81
C ILE A 173 -6.68 -0.88 2.35
N THR A 174 -7.15 0.27 1.87
CA THR A 174 -8.44 0.83 2.31
C THR A 174 -9.64 -0.02 1.87
N LYS A 175 -9.57 -0.68 0.71
CA LYS A 175 -10.59 -1.65 0.27
C LYS A 175 -10.61 -2.89 1.16
N ILE A 176 -9.45 -3.45 1.51
CA ILE A 176 -9.34 -4.61 2.41
C ILE A 176 -9.87 -4.25 3.80
N GLY A 177 -9.52 -3.09 4.36
CA GLY A 177 -10.03 -2.62 5.65
C GLY A 177 -11.55 -2.45 5.67
N ARG A 178 -12.17 -1.95 4.60
CA ARG A 178 -13.62 -1.81 4.46
C ARG A 178 -14.33 -3.17 4.30
N ALA A 179 -13.73 -4.14 3.60
CA ALA A 179 -14.29 -5.48 3.45
C ALA A 179 -14.31 -6.21 4.80
N SER A 180 -13.22 -6.14 5.58
CA SER A 180 -13.15 -6.78 6.90
C SER A 180 -14.09 -6.16 7.95
N CYS A 181 -14.53 -4.90 7.76
CA CYS A 181 -15.54 -4.27 8.60
C CYS A 181 -16.99 -4.66 8.23
N ARG A 182 -17.24 -5.05 6.98
CA ARG A 182 -18.59 -5.47 6.54
C ARG A 182 -18.95 -6.90 6.93
N GLU A 183 -17.96 -7.76 7.16
CA GLU A 183 -18.20 -9.16 7.58
C GLU A 183 -18.42 -9.32 9.10
N ARG A 184 -18.41 -8.22 9.86
CA ARG A 184 -18.60 -8.20 11.32
C ARG A 184 -19.95 -7.64 11.78
N VAL A 185 -21.00 -7.67 10.92
CA VAL A 185 -22.36 -7.30 11.26
C VAL A 185 -23.27 -8.52 11.17
#